data_9a08745bed5c9c54d2c3a7c10cb4ffda
#
_entry.id   9a08745bed5c9c54d2c3a7c10cb4ffda
#
_cell.length_a   1.000
_cell.length_b   1.000
_cell.length_c   1.000
_cell.angle_alpha   90.00
_cell.angle_beta   90.00
_cell.angle_gamma   90.00
#
_symmetry.space_group_name_H-M   'P 1'
#
loop_
_entity.id
_entity.type
_entity.pdbx_description
1 polymer ?
#
loop_
_entity_poly.entity_id
_entity_poly.type
_entity_poly.pdbx_seq_one_letter_code
_entity_poly.pdbx_strand_id
1 'polypeptide(L)'
;MIRSTHPYGDHPSQLGELFLPAGSGPLPVTVVVHGGYWKAQNDRSLMEGLCTDLAAHGLAAWNVEYRRVGAGGGWPHTLDDVAAAVDLLVDLDAPLDLSHVAAVGHSAGGHLAFWAASRPSLPGDAPGGAPRVEIAAAVSQAGVVDLTLAAGLMPSSTPTRALLGDPVVNYERYVLASPRERLPLGMPQLVLHGDRDDTVSMRI
;
A
#
# COMPACT_ATOMS: atom_id res chain seq x y z
N MET A 1 -18.93 10.81 11.24
CA MET A 1 -17.92 10.44 10.23
C MET A 1 -18.28 11.11 8.92
N ILE A 2 -17.32 11.77 8.26
CA ILE A 2 -17.43 12.36 6.92
C ILE A 2 -16.65 11.44 5.98
N ARG A 3 -17.20 11.17 4.79
CA ARG A 3 -16.52 10.40 3.73
C ARG A 3 -16.46 11.24 2.47
N SER A 4 -15.29 11.34 1.86
CA SER A 4 -15.05 12.08 0.62
C SER A 4 -14.07 11.33 -0.29
N THR A 5 -14.25 11.50 -1.60
CA THR A 5 -13.41 10.86 -2.62
C THR A 5 -12.54 11.90 -3.30
N HIS A 6 -11.26 11.63 -3.46
CA HIS A 6 -10.27 12.54 -4.02
C HIS A 6 -9.47 11.84 -5.12
N PRO A 7 -9.56 12.26 -6.37
CA PRO A 7 -8.72 11.73 -7.44
C PRO A 7 -7.29 12.27 -7.32
N TYR A 8 -6.31 11.41 -7.66
CA TYR A 8 -4.90 11.80 -7.76
C TYR A 8 -4.33 11.61 -9.19
N GLY A 9 -5.20 11.26 -10.15
CA GLY A 9 -4.88 11.11 -11.56
C GLY A 9 -6.14 10.93 -12.40
N ASP A 10 -5.95 10.70 -13.70
CA ASP A 10 -7.06 10.67 -14.69
C ASP A 10 -7.71 9.28 -14.84
N HIS A 11 -7.07 8.23 -14.34
CA HIS A 11 -7.62 6.87 -14.43
C HIS A 11 -8.68 6.64 -13.33
N PRO A 12 -9.80 5.93 -13.61
CA PRO A 12 -10.85 5.67 -12.61
C PRO A 12 -10.38 4.98 -11.32
N SER A 13 -9.26 4.27 -11.36
CA SER A 13 -8.63 3.67 -10.16
C SER A 13 -7.62 4.61 -9.48
N GLN A 14 -7.42 5.82 -9.96
CA GLN A 14 -6.51 6.77 -9.34
C GLN A 14 -7.28 7.71 -8.40
N LEU A 15 -7.76 7.15 -7.30
CA LEU A 15 -8.50 7.88 -6.27
C LEU A 15 -8.24 7.30 -4.88
N GLY A 16 -8.47 8.11 -3.87
CA GLY A 16 -8.56 7.66 -2.49
C GLY A 16 -9.84 8.15 -1.84
N GLU A 17 -10.29 7.45 -0.84
CA GLU A 17 -11.43 7.85 -0.01
C GLU A 17 -10.96 8.20 1.39
N LEU A 18 -11.28 9.41 1.80
CA LEU A 18 -10.98 9.91 3.14
C LEU A 18 -12.18 9.68 4.07
N PHE A 19 -11.93 8.97 5.16
CA PHE A 19 -12.87 8.75 6.25
C PHE A 19 -12.40 9.59 7.43
N LEU A 20 -13.13 10.66 7.75
CA LEU A 20 -12.82 11.53 8.87
C LEU A 20 -13.74 11.23 10.06
N PRO A 21 -13.20 11.07 11.27
CA PRO A 21 -14.01 11.02 12.48
C PRO A 21 -14.79 12.33 12.68
N ALA A 22 -15.83 12.29 13.51
CA ALA A 22 -16.46 13.51 13.99
C ALA A 22 -15.52 14.20 14.99
N GLY A 23 -15.28 15.48 14.83
CA GLY A 23 -14.41 16.24 15.72
C GLY A 23 -13.63 17.32 14.99
N SER A 24 -12.82 18.07 15.74
CA SER A 24 -11.93 19.11 15.24
C SER A 24 -10.50 18.86 15.74
N GLY A 25 -9.51 19.22 14.94
CA GLY A 25 -8.10 19.17 15.30
C GLY A 25 -7.29 18.33 14.30
N PRO A 26 -5.98 18.41 14.34
CA PRO A 26 -5.14 17.55 13.52
C PRO A 26 -5.36 16.07 13.88
N LEU A 27 -5.69 15.25 12.89
CA LEU A 27 -6.01 13.84 13.05
C LEU A 27 -4.84 12.99 12.53
N PRO A 28 -4.31 12.05 13.33
CA PRO A 28 -3.37 11.06 12.82
C PRO A 28 -3.99 10.30 11.66
N VAL A 29 -3.19 9.97 10.64
CA VAL A 29 -3.66 9.37 9.39
C VAL A 29 -3.25 7.90 9.32
N THR A 30 -4.18 7.04 8.93
CA THR A 30 -3.87 5.67 8.54
C THR A 30 -4.15 5.50 7.04
N VAL A 31 -3.10 5.31 6.27
CA VAL A 31 -3.18 4.88 4.86
C VAL A 31 -3.57 3.41 4.83
N VAL A 32 -4.67 3.09 4.18
CA VAL A 32 -5.23 1.74 4.12
C VAL A 32 -5.16 1.23 2.70
N VAL A 33 -4.50 0.08 2.49
CA VAL A 33 -4.26 -0.48 1.16
C VAL A 33 -4.85 -1.87 1.04
N HIS A 34 -5.72 -2.07 0.04
CA HIS A 34 -6.41 -3.33 -0.16
C HIS A 34 -5.52 -4.39 -0.81
N GLY A 35 -5.87 -5.66 -0.58
CA GLY A 35 -5.28 -6.83 -1.19
C GLY A 35 -5.96 -7.25 -2.51
N GLY A 36 -5.78 -8.52 -2.88
CA GLY A 36 -6.40 -9.12 -4.05
C GLY A 36 -5.42 -9.40 -5.18
N TYR A 37 -4.20 -9.85 -4.84
CA TYR A 37 -3.18 -10.26 -5.82
C TYR A 37 -2.77 -9.17 -6.83
N TRP A 38 -2.95 -7.91 -6.50
CA TRP A 38 -2.79 -6.76 -7.42
C TRP A 38 -3.66 -6.87 -8.69
N LYS A 39 -4.74 -7.67 -8.69
CA LYS A 39 -5.60 -7.96 -9.86
C LYS A 39 -6.89 -7.12 -9.84
N ALA A 40 -7.39 -6.82 -11.03
CA ALA A 40 -8.54 -5.94 -11.26
C ALA A 40 -9.88 -6.39 -10.64
N GLN A 41 -10.00 -7.66 -10.20
CA GLN A 41 -11.22 -8.20 -9.59
C GLN A 41 -11.49 -7.70 -8.17
N ASN A 42 -10.52 -7.08 -7.53
CA ASN A 42 -10.62 -6.59 -6.16
C ASN A 42 -10.35 -5.09 -6.14
N ASP A 43 -10.96 -4.39 -5.21
CA ASP A 43 -10.82 -2.94 -5.06
C ASP A 43 -10.83 -2.51 -3.58
N ARG A 44 -10.75 -1.21 -3.34
CA ARG A 44 -10.72 -0.61 -2.02
C ARG A 44 -11.92 -0.92 -1.13
N SER A 45 -13.05 -1.38 -1.67
CA SER A 45 -14.24 -1.73 -0.88
C SER A 45 -13.96 -2.82 0.15
N LEU A 46 -12.95 -3.67 -0.10
CA LEU A 46 -12.49 -4.68 0.85
C LEU A 46 -12.03 -4.10 2.20
N MET A 47 -11.63 -2.84 2.22
CA MET A 47 -11.08 -2.18 3.41
C MET A 47 -12.04 -1.18 4.05
N GLU A 48 -13.26 -0.99 3.54
CA GLU A 48 -14.21 -0.01 4.07
C GLU A 48 -14.58 -0.27 5.54
N GLY A 49 -14.68 -1.54 5.93
CA GLY A 49 -14.94 -1.92 7.33
C GLY A 49 -13.83 -1.44 8.27
N LEU A 50 -12.58 -1.66 7.89
CA LEU A 50 -11.42 -1.19 8.65
C LEU A 50 -11.37 0.35 8.70
N CYS A 51 -11.59 1.03 7.57
CA CYS A 51 -11.59 2.49 7.52
C CYS A 51 -12.67 3.10 8.42
N THR A 52 -13.84 2.47 8.45
CA THR A 52 -14.96 2.87 9.32
C THR A 52 -14.60 2.69 10.80
N ASP A 53 -13.97 1.59 11.16
CA ASP A 53 -13.52 1.31 12.51
C ASP A 53 -12.43 2.28 12.98
N LEU A 54 -11.42 2.52 12.14
CA LEU A 54 -10.37 3.51 12.42
C LEU A 54 -10.96 4.90 12.68
N ALA A 55 -11.91 5.34 11.83
CA ALA A 55 -12.58 6.63 12.02
C ALA A 55 -13.41 6.68 13.29
N ALA A 56 -14.06 5.57 13.69
CA ALA A 56 -14.78 5.47 14.97
C ALA A 56 -13.84 5.60 16.18
N HIS A 57 -12.56 5.25 16.01
CA HIS A 57 -11.52 5.36 17.03
C HIS A 57 -10.71 6.66 16.96
N GLY A 58 -11.14 7.65 16.18
CA GLY A 58 -10.55 8.99 16.15
C GLY A 58 -9.35 9.14 15.19
N LEU A 59 -9.14 8.21 14.29
CA LEU A 59 -8.09 8.25 13.26
C LEU A 59 -8.68 8.63 11.91
N ALA A 60 -8.02 9.48 11.15
CA ALA A 60 -8.34 9.66 9.74
C ALA A 60 -7.89 8.42 8.96
N ALA A 61 -8.79 7.79 8.18
CA ALA A 61 -8.41 6.68 7.33
C ALA A 61 -8.43 7.10 5.86
N TRP A 62 -7.31 6.86 5.17
CA TRP A 62 -7.12 7.13 3.75
C TRP A 62 -7.13 5.82 2.97
N ASN A 63 -8.27 5.44 2.40
CA ASN A 63 -8.50 4.19 1.68
C ASN A 63 -8.06 4.34 0.23
N VAL A 64 -6.93 3.77 -0.11
CA VAL A 64 -6.28 3.92 -1.42
C VAL A 64 -6.83 2.91 -2.42
N GLU A 65 -7.27 3.39 -3.57
CA GLU A 65 -7.44 2.61 -4.78
C GLU A 65 -6.21 2.83 -5.69
N TYR A 66 -5.86 1.87 -6.52
CA TYR A 66 -4.71 1.94 -7.43
C TYR A 66 -4.98 1.14 -8.71
N ARG A 67 -4.29 1.44 -9.81
CA ARG A 67 -4.37 0.64 -11.04
C ARG A 67 -3.81 -0.76 -10.79
N ARG A 68 -4.58 -1.75 -11.17
CA ARG A 68 -4.30 -3.17 -10.95
C ARG A 68 -3.97 -3.86 -12.26
N VAL A 69 -3.25 -4.97 -12.17
CA VAL A 69 -2.97 -5.85 -13.31
C VAL A 69 -4.29 -6.28 -13.97
N GLY A 70 -4.39 -6.07 -15.27
CA GLY A 70 -5.61 -6.27 -16.05
C GLY A 70 -6.51 -5.02 -16.17
N ALA A 71 -6.14 -3.91 -15.49
CA ALA A 71 -6.83 -2.62 -15.57
C ALA A 71 -5.83 -1.46 -15.51
N GLY A 72 -4.85 -1.43 -16.40
CA GLY A 72 -3.85 -0.37 -16.54
C GLY A 72 -2.72 -0.38 -15.49
N GLY A 73 -2.73 -1.32 -14.55
CA GLY A 73 -1.69 -1.49 -13.53
C GLY A 73 -0.61 -2.51 -13.90
N GLY A 74 0.21 -2.84 -12.94
CA GLY A 74 1.47 -3.56 -13.09
C GLY A 74 2.63 -2.61 -12.88
N TRP A 75 3.86 -3.07 -13.13
CA TRP A 75 5.06 -2.25 -13.02
C TRP A 75 5.13 -1.20 -14.15
N PRO A 76 5.47 0.07 -13.88
CA PRO A 76 5.64 0.66 -12.54
C PRO A 76 4.32 1.21 -11.95
N HIS A 77 3.26 1.24 -12.75
CA HIS A 77 2.03 2.02 -12.52
C HIS A 77 1.33 1.75 -11.20
N THR A 78 1.29 0.49 -10.72
CA THR A 78 0.68 0.16 -9.43
C THR A 78 1.43 0.82 -8.27
N LEU A 79 2.75 0.84 -8.32
CA LEU A 79 3.60 1.46 -7.31
C LEU A 79 3.52 2.98 -7.36
N ASP A 80 3.59 3.55 -8.56
CA ASP A 80 3.44 5.01 -8.78
C ASP A 80 2.10 5.52 -8.27
N ASP A 81 1.02 4.74 -8.46
CA ASP A 81 -0.31 5.09 -7.99
C ASP A 81 -0.39 5.12 -6.47
N VAL A 82 0.16 4.11 -5.79
CA VAL A 82 0.21 4.09 -4.33
C VAL A 82 1.05 5.25 -3.79
N ALA A 83 2.17 5.56 -4.43
CA ALA A 83 3.00 6.71 -4.09
C ALA A 83 2.24 8.02 -4.24
N ALA A 84 1.61 8.25 -5.39
CA ALA A 84 0.83 9.45 -5.67
C ALA A 84 -0.37 9.60 -4.72
N ALA A 85 -1.05 8.49 -4.38
CA ALA A 85 -2.14 8.50 -3.41
C ALA A 85 -1.68 8.92 -2.02
N VAL A 86 -0.52 8.44 -1.56
CA VAL A 86 0.06 8.85 -0.27
C VAL A 86 0.48 10.30 -0.31
N ASP A 87 1.12 10.74 -1.39
CA ASP A 87 1.64 12.10 -1.53
C ASP A 87 0.52 13.15 -1.71
N LEU A 88 -0.68 12.75 -2.19
CA LEU A 88 -1.85 13.62 -2.27
C LEU A 88 -2.28 14.14 -0.88
N LEU A 89 -1.99 13.43 0.21
CA LEU A 89 -2.39 13.83 1.57
C LEU A 89 -1.94 15.26 1.94
N VAL A 90 -0.82 15.74 1.39
CA VAL A 90 -0.34 17.12 1.67
C VAL A 90 -1.19 18.19 0.99
N ASP A 91 -1.96 17.83 -0.05
CA ASP A 91 -2.76 18.74 -0.84
C ASP A 91 -4.25 18.71 -0.46
N LEU A 92 -4.63 17.81 0.49
CA LEU A 92 -6.02 17.71 0.95
C LEU A 92 -6.37 18.84 1.92
N ASP A 93 -7.47 19.53 1.65
CA ASP A 93 -8.06 20.48 2.60
C ASP A 93 -8.82 19.72 3.70
N ALA A 94 -8.08 19.13 4.62
CA ALA A 94 -8.59 18.33 5.73
C ALA A 94 -7.67 18.47 6.96
N PRO A 95 -8.19 18.34 8.18
CA PRO A 95 -7.43 18.53 9.42
C PRO A 95 -6.55 17.30 9.71
N LEU A 96 -5.58 17.00 8.85
CA LEU A 96 -4.68 15.85 8.96
C LEU A 96 -3.39 16.23 9.69
N ASP A 97 -2.94 15.34 10.57
CA ASP A 97 -1.61 15.40 11.18
C ASP A 97 -0.65 14.51 10.37
N LEU A 98 0.04 15.11 9.42
CA LEU A 98 0.98 14.40 8.55
C LEU A 98 2.32 14.06 9.23
N SER A 99 2.53 14.47 10.47
CA SER A 99 3.65 13.99 11.28
C SER A 99 3.38 12.60 11.91
N HIS A 100 2.11 12.16 11.88
CA HIS A 100 1.65 10.87 12.40
C HIS A 100 0.87 10.10 11.33
N VAL A 101 1.61 9.63 10.31
CA VAL A 101 1.04 8.79 9.24
C VAL A 101 1.48 7.34 9.42
N ALA A 102 0.52 6.45 9.56
CA ALA A 102 0.74 5.01 9.52
C ALA A 102 0.21 4.40 8.22
N ALA A 103 0.73 3.24 7.81
CA ALA A 103 0.16 2.47 6.72
C ALA A 103 -0.27 1.09 7.19
N VAL A 104 -1.39 0.58 6.70
CA VAL A 104 -1.85 -0.78 6.93
C VAL A 104 -2.37 -1.39 5.64
N GLY A 105 -2.07 -2.65 5.42
CA GLY A 105 -2.61 -3.37 4.28
C GLY A 105 -2.68 -4.87 4.48
N HIS A 106 -3.56 -5.52 3.71
CA HIS A 106 -3.77 -6.95 3.74
C HIS A 106 -3.23 -7.61 2.47
N SER A 107 -2.51 -8.73 2.58
CA SER A 107 -2.01 -9.51 1.44
C SER A 107 -1.18 -8.65 0.47
N ALA A 108 -1.58 -8.52 -0.80
CA ALA A 108 -0.98 -7.59 -1.76
C ALA A 108 -0.95 -6.13 -1.25
N GLY A 109 -1.94 -5.71 -0.45
CA GLY A 109 -1.95 -4.41 0.22
C GLY A 109 -0.93 -4.31 1.34
N GLY A 110 -0.66 -5.41 2.06
CA GLY A 110 0.41 -5.49 3.06
C GLY A 110 1.79 -5.28 2.45
N HIS A 111 2.02 -5.85 1.26
CA HIS A 111 3.17 -5.54 0.44
C HIS A 111 3.25 -4.04 0.14
N LEU A 112 2.18 -3.47 -0.44
CA LEU A 112 2.15 -2.07 -0.88
C LEU A 112 2.27 -1.08 0.29
N ALA A 113 1.71 -1.40 1.47
CA ALA A 113 1.85 -0.58 2.68
C ALA A 113 3.31 -0.54 3.16
N PHE A 114 4.00 -1.69 3.22
CA PHE A 114 5.41 -1.75 3.59
C PHE A 114 6.31 -1.13 2.53
N TRP A 115 5.99 -1.33 1.24
CA TRP A 115 6.71 -0.68 0.16
C TRP A 115 6.57 0.85 0.23
N ALA A 116 5.35 1.37 0.45
CA ALA A 116 5.12 2.81 0.60
C ALA A 116 5.93 3.39 1.77
N ALA A 117 6.01 2.64 2.87
CA ALA A 117 6.80 3.01 4.03
C ALA A 117 8.32 2.97 3.78
N SER A 118 8.78 2.17 2.81
CA SER A 118 10.19 2.07 2.43
C SER A 118 10.65 3.12 1.43
N ARG A 119 9.75 3.93 0.86
CA ARG A 119 10.04 4.92 -0.19
C ARG A 119 11.20 5.89 0.11
N PRO A 120 11.43 6.36 1.36
CA PRO A 120 12.59 7.22 1.67
C PRO A 120 13.95 6.60 1.33
N SER A 121 14.02 5.25 1.24
CA SER A 121 15.25 4.53 0.89
C SER A 121 15.39 4.22 -0.61
N LEU A 122 14.39 4.55 -1.43
CA LEU A 122 14.44 4.37 -2.88
C LEU A 122 15.32 5.45 -3.54
N PRO A 123 15.97 5.13 -4.68
CA PRO A 123 16.53 6.17 -5.55
C PRO A 123 15.45 7.20 -5.93
N GLY A 124 15.82 8.48 -5.98
CA GLY A 124 14.85 9.54 -6.24
C GLY A 124 14.18 9.48 -7.62
N ASP A 125 14.80 8.81 -8.58
CA ASP A 125 14.31 8.57 -9.95
C ASP A 125 13.60 7.21 -10.11
N ALA A 126 13.56 6.39 -9.04
CA ALA A 126 12.82 5.14 -9.05
C ALA A 126 11.30 5.39 -8.97
N PRO A 127 10.47 4.45 -9.48
CA PRO A 127 9.02 4.50 -9.27
C PRO A 127 8.67 4.73 -7.80
N GLY A 128 7.87 5.77 -7.54
CA GLY A 128 7.50 6.19 -6.19
C GLY A 128 8.62 6.78 -5.33
N GLY A 129 9.81 7.06 -5.89
CA GLY A 129 10.89 7.76 -5.20
C GLY A 129 10.53 9.20 -4.79
N ALA A 130 11.37 9.83 -3.98
CA ALA A 130 11.19 11.21 -3.47
C ALA A 130 9.80 11.47 -2.81
N PRO A 131 9.46 10.76 -1.73
CA PRO A 131 8.16 10.89 -1.07
C PRO A 131 7.94 12.30 -0.51
N ARG A 132 6.71 12.83 -0.64
CA ARG A 132 6.24 14.07 -0.01
C ARG A 132 5.69 13.83 1.40
N VAL A 133 5.26 12.59 1.67
CA VAL A 133 4.75 12.14 2.96
C VAL A 133 5.56 10.93 3.41
N GLU A 134 6.08 10.99 4.62
CA GLU A 134 6.76 9.86 5.24
C GLU A 134 5.80 9.06 6.12
N ILE A 135 5.88 7.74 6.04
CA ILE A 135 5.09 6.82 6.86
C ILE A 135 5.91 6.50 8.11
N ALA A 136 5.36 6.85 9.28
CA ALA A 136 6.03 6.72 10.57
C ALA A 136 5.86 5.32 11.20
N ALA A 137 4.91 4.51 10.76
CA ALA A 137 4.69 3.13 11.20
C ALA A 137 3.96 2.32 10.13
N ALA A 138 4.23 1.02 10.05
CA ALA A 138 3.57 0.17 9.06
C ALA A 138 3.06 -1.15 9.65
N VAL A 139 1.89 -1.59 9.19
CA VAL A 139 1.24 -2.85 9.57
C VAL A 139 1.01 -3.69 8.31
N SER A 140 1.52 -4.91 8.31
CA SER A 140 1.28 -5.90 7.25
C SER A 140 0.44 -7.06 7.80
N GLN A 141 -0.73 -7.26 7.23
CA GLN A 141 -1.62 -8.38 7.52
C GLN A 141 -1.47 -9.42 6.41
N ALA A 142 -0.82 -10.54 6.67
CA ALA A 142 -0.53 -11.60 5.70
C ALA A 142 0.09 -11.06 4.39
N GLY A 143 1.00 -10.09 4.51
CA GLY A 143 1.57 -9.39 3.36
C GLY A 143 2.65 -10.17 2.63
N VAL A 144 2.75 -9.95 1.33
CA VAL A 144 3.78 -10.54 0.46
C VAL A 144 4.99 -9.58 0.44
N VAL A 145 5.88 -9.67 1.43
CA VAL A 145 6.95 -8.67 1.61
C VAL A 145 8.27 -9.02 0.91
N ASP A 146 8.42 -10.27 0.50
CA ASP A 146 9.52 -10.76 -0.34
C ASP A 146 8.99 -11.24 -1.70
N LEU A 147 9.01 -10.35 -2.69
CA LEU A 147 8.45 -10.66 -4.01
C LEU A 147 9.31 -11.67 -4.79
N THR A 148 10.62 -11.69 -4.55
CA THR A 148 11.53 -12.65 -5.19
C THR A 148 11.23 -14.06 -4.70
N LEU A 149 11.11 -14.23 -3.39
CA LEU A 149 10.75 -15.52 -2.80
C LEU A 149 9.34 -15.95 -3.19
N ALA A 150 8.38 -15.00 -3.21
CA ALA A 150 7.01 -15.26 -3.64
C ALA A 150 6.93 -15.75 -5.09
N ALA A 151 7.73 -15.19 -6.00
CA ALA A 151 7.79 -15.64 -7.40
C ALA A 151 8.29 -17.08 -7.54
N GLY A 152 9.05 -17.59 -6.56
CA GLY A 152 9.59 -18.95 -6.53
C GLY A 152 8.71 -19.96 -5.78
N LEU A 153 8.06 -19.55 -4.70
CA LEU A 153 7.37 -20.47 -3.78
C LEU A 153 5.85 -20.59 -4.01
N MET A 154 5.21 -19.56 -4.51
CA MET A 154 3.76 -19.62 -4.71
C MET A 154 3.42 -20.53 -5.89
N PRO A 155 2.51 -21.52 -5.73
CA PRO A 155 2.07 -22.37 -6.83
C PRO A 155 1.50 -21.56 -7.99
N SER A 156 0.91 -20.43 -7.69
CA SER A 156 0.49 -19.39 -8.62
C SER A 156 1.48 -18.21 -8.60
N SER A 157 2.76 -18.46 -8.88
CA SER A 157 3.78 -17.39 -9.05
C SER A 157 3.37 -16.32 -10.07
N THR A 158 2.32 -16.60 -10.80
CA THR A 158 1.66 -15.74 -11.77
C THR A 158 1.27 -14.35 -11.25
N PRO A 159 0.72 -14.13 -10.03
CA PRO A 159 0.38 -12.77 -9.58
C PRO A 159 1.60 -11.85 -9.46
N THR A 160 2.69 -12.32 -8.87
CA THR A 160 3.92 -11.53 -8.73
C THR A 160 4.59 -11.32 -10.10
N ARG A 161 4.60 -12.36 -10.94
CA ARG A 161 5.10 -12.24 -12.33
C ARG A 161 4.19 -11.37 -13.21
N ALA A 162 2.90 -11.38 -12.98
CA ALA A 162 1.98 -10.48 -13.68
C ALA A 162 2.19 -9.01 -13.27
N LEU A 163 2.58 -8.75 -12.01
CA LEU A 163 2.92 -7.43 -11.52
C LEU A 163 4.25 -6.92 -12.07
N LEU A 164 5.32 -7.75 -12.02
CA LEU A 164 6.71 -7.30 -12.22
C LEU A 164 7.39 -7.89 -13.47
N GLY A 165 6.81 -8.92 -14.07
CA GLY A 165 7.43 -9.71 -15.12
C GLY A 165 8.26 -10.87 -14.58
N ASP A 166 9.04 -11.53 -15.45
CA ASP A 166 9.91 -12.63 -15.06
C ASP A 166 11.06 -12.11 -14.16
N PRO A 167 11.32 -12.72 -12.98
CA PRO A 167 12.33 -12.22 -12.04
C PRO A 167 13.77 -12.31 -12.56
N VAL A 168 14.07 -13.22 -13.48
CA VAL A 168 15.42 -13.33 -14.07
C VAL A 168 15.70 -12.16 -15.01
N VAL A 169 14.69 -11.79 -15.81
CA VAL A 169 14.80 -10.70 -16.79
C VAL A 169 14.63 -9.34 -16.13
N ASN A 170 13.78 -9.25 -15.11
CA ASN A 170 13.37 -7.99 -14.48
C ASN A 170 13.86 -7.89 -13.01
N TYR A 171 15.03 -8.40 -12.71
CA TYR A 171 15.57 -8.45 -11.35
C TYR A 171 15.51 -7.10 -10.62
N GLU A 172 15.86 -6.01 -11.28
CA GLU A 172 15.84 -4.66 -10.69
C GLU A 172 14.44 -4.24 -10.22
N ARG A 173 13.37 -4.65 -10.93
CA ARG A 173 12.00 -4.37 -10.51
C ARG A 173 11.68 -5.06 -9.17
N TYR A 174 12.17 -6.28 -8.99
CA TYR A 174 11.99 -7.02 -7.74
C TYR A 174 12.75 -6.36 -6.60
N VAL A 175 13.99 -5.91 -6.84
CA VAL A 175 14.76 -5.15 -5.85
C VAL A 175 14.06 -3.87 -5.44
N LEU A 176 13.52 -3.09 -6.39
CA LEU A 176 12.83 -1.84 -6.09
C LEU A 176 11.44 -2.03 -5.47
N ALA A 177 10.76 -3.13 -5.78
CA ALA A 177 9.41 -3.40 -5.32
C ALA A 177 9.34 -4.21 -4.02
N SER A 178 10.35 -4.99 -3.64
CA SER A 178 10.32 -5.82 -2.43
C SER A 178 10.67 -5.01 -1.18
N PRO A 179 9.78 -4.86 -0.20
CA PRO A 179 10.09 -4.22 1.08
C PRO A 179 11.28 -4.86 1.80
N ARG A 180 11.44 -6.18 1.70
CA ARG A 180 12.58 -6.92 2.26
C ARG A 180 13.93 -6.37 1.83
N GLU A 181 14.06 -5.93 0.57
CA GLU A 181 15.31 -5.38 0.02
C GLU A 181 15.64 -3.97 0.57
N ARG A 182 14.71 -3.39 1.35
CA ARG A 182 14.85 -2.07 1.98
C ARG A 182 15.08 -2.12 3.49
N LEU A 183 15.19 -3.33 4.07
CA LEU A 183 15.40 -3.47 5.51
C LEU A 183 16.81 -3.01 5.93
N PRO A 184 16.95 -2.38 7.13
CA PRO A 184 15.87 -2.03 8.06
C PRO A 184 15.09 -0.79 7.61
N LEU A 185 13.75 -0.77 7.82
CA LEU A 185 12.91 0.38 7.44
C LEU A 185 13.06 1.60 8.39
N GLY A 186 13.71 1.43 9.53
CA GLY A 186 13.99 2.51 10.46
C GLY A 186 12.80 3.04 11.27
N MET A 187 11.64 2.36 11.21
CA MET A 187 10.41 2.73 11.90
C MET A 187 9.73 1.52 12.54
N PRO A 188 8.75 1.70 13.46
CA PRO A 188 7.94 0.62 14.01
C PRO A 188 7.18 -0.15 12.94
N GLN A 189 7.24 -1.48 13.03
CA GLN A 189 6.58 -2.42 12.12
C GLN A 189 5.80 -3.45 12.91
N LEU A 190 4.58 -3.77 12.43
CA LEU A 190 3.79 -4.88 12.93
C LEU A 190 3.47 -5.84 11.79
N VAL A 191 3.86 -7.09 11.93
CA VAL A 191 3.53 -8.16 10.99
C VAL A 191 2.57 -9.12 11.66
N LEU A 192 1.39 -9.30 11.07
CA LEU A 192 0.37 -10.26 11.50
C LEU A 192 0.22 -11.31 10.41
N HIS A 193 0.32 -12.60 10.78
CA HIS A 193 0.19 -13.69 9.83
C HIS A 193 -0.43 -14.93 10.51
N GLY A 194 -1.34 -15.58 9.78
CA GLY A 194 -1.92 -16.85 10.26
C GLY A 194 -0.94 -18.01 10.12
N ASP A 195 -0.78 -18.82 11.15
CA ASP A 195 0.10 -20.00 11.15
C ASP A 195 -0.39 -21.12 10.21
N ARG A 196 -1.63 -21.04 9.74
CA ARG A 196 -2.26 -21.98 8.80
C ARG A 196 -2.67 -21.30 7.49
N ASP A 197 -2.03 -20.18 7.14
CA ASP A 197 -2.26 -19.51 5.86
C ASP A 197 -1.70 -20.37 4.72
N ASP A 198 -2.60 -20.91 3.91
CA ASP A 198 -2.29 -21.74 2.73
C ASP A 198 -2.20 -20.93 1.43
N THR A 199 -2.50 -19.64 1.50
CA THR A 199 -2.50 -18.71 0.37
C THR A 199 -1.19 -17.92 0.29
N VAL A 200 -0.79 -17.32 1.40
CA VAL A 200 0.49 -16.61 1.54
C VAL A 200 1.31 -17.31 2.62
N SER A 201 2.39 -17.95 2.20
CA SER A 201 3.27 -18.61 3.16
C SER A 201 3.90 -17.62 4.13
N MET A 202 3.95 -17.96 5.43
CA MET A 202 4.68 -17.18 6.45
C MET A 202 6.17 -16.97 6.14
N ARG A 203 6.71 -17.65 5.10
CA ARG A 203 8.11 -17.51 4.67
C ARG A 203 8.32 -16.34 3.70
N ILE A 204 7.24 -15.78 3.20
CA ILE A 204 7.21 -14.69 2.23
C ILE A 204 7.05 -13.35 2.95
#